data_804f49e9baaf9b426a9ade3ddee08c66
#
_entry.id   804f49e9baaf9b426a9ade3ddee08c66
#
_cell.length_a   1.000
_cell.length_b   1.000
_cell.length_c   1.000
_cell.angle_alpha   90.00
_cell.angle_beta   90.00
_cell.angle_gamma   90.00
#
_symmetry.space_group_name_H-M   'P 1'
#
loop_
_entity.id
_entity.type
_entity.pdbx_description
1 polymer ?
#
loop_
_entity_poly.entity_id
_entity_poly.type
_entity_poly.pdbx_seq_one_letter_code
_entity_poly.pdbx_strand_id
1 'polypeptide(L)'
;VFSDATIDEIITDYIDHLNVPSSMHLSFDASTSDWSLVSYNVAYELYRIVQESMNNILKYSSGTQISISLLMDGAHVRLEIFSNGVMKRSSSKGIGMRTMEDRVRCMNGTLHVAADETGVCVTVTAPFK
;
A
#
# COMPACT_ATOMS: atom_id res chain seq x y z
N VAL A 1 -12.99 14.01 -5.13
CA VAL A 1 -11.58 13.73 -5.37
C VAL A 1 -11.40 12.38 -6.04
N PHE A 2 -12.15 11.37 -5.60
CA PHE A 2 -12.01 10.03 -6.18
C PHE A 2 -13.10 9.71 -7.21
N SER A 3 -13.98 10.64 -7.50
CA SER A 3 -15.19 10.33 -8.26
C SER A 3 -14.92 9.82 -9.67
N ASP A 4 -13.86 10.33 -10.29
CA ASP A 4 -13.57 10.00 -11.70
C ASP A 4 -12.25 9.23 -11.88
N ALA A 5 -11.50 9.02 -10.81
CA ALA A 5 -10.20 8.38 -10.91
C ALA A 5 -10.26 6.95 -10.41
N THR A 6 -9.53 6.06 -11.06
CA THR A 6 -9.39 4.67 -10.63
C THR A 6 -8.26 4.57 -9.62
N ILE A 7 -8.22 3.46 -8.88
CA ILE A 7 -7.23 3.31 -7.81
C ILE A 7 -5.79 3.34 -8.34
N ASP A 8 -5.54 2.81 -9.51
CA ASP A 8 -4.20 2.86 -10.10
C ASP A 8 -3.80 4.30 -10.41
N GLU A 9 -4.74 5.12 -10.90
CA GLU A 9 -4.48 6.53 -11.17
C GLU A 9 -4.25 7.31 -9.88
N ILE A 10 -5.03 7.01 -8.85
CA ILE A 10 -4.91 7.68 -7.55
C ILE A 10 -3.55 7.42 -6.94
N ILE A 11 -3.09 6.16 -6.97
CA ILE A 11 -1.78 5.82 -6.42
C ILE A 11 -0.66 6.46 -7.24
N THR A 12 -0.77 6.46 -8.56
CA THR A 12 0.21 7.11 -9.43
C THR A 12 0.33 8.59 -9.09
N ASP A 13 -0.80 9.27 -8.94
CA ASP A 13 -0.80 10.69 -8.60
C ASP A 13 -0.16 10.94 -7.23
N TYR A 14 -0.49 10.11 -6.25
CA TYR A 14 0.09 10.23 -4.92
C TYR A 14 1.62 10.08 -4.96
N ILE A 15 2.11 9.09 -5.69
CA ILE A 15 3.56 8.83 -5.79
C ILE A 15 4.26 9.98 -6.50
N ASP A 16 3.66 10.52 -7.54
CA ASP A 16 4.25 11.61 -8.31
C ASP A 16 4.45 12.86 -7.47
N HIS A 17 3.64 13.05 -6.43
CA HIS A 17 3.71 14.21 -5.55
C HIS A 17 4.41 13.92 -4.22
N LEU A 18 4.89 12.71 -4.03
CA LEU A 18 5.52 12.33 -2.78
C LEU A 18 6.99 12.68 -2.77
N ASN A 19 7.44 13.34 -1.70
CA ASN A 19 8.85 13.66 -1.52
C ASN A 19 9.59 12.44 -1.00
N VAL A 20 10.27 11.74 -1.92
CA VAL A 20 11.09 10.58 -1.57
C VAL A 20 12.55 11.01 -1.56
N PRO A 21 13.31 10.67 -0.51
CA PRO A 21 14.74 11.01 -0.49
C PRO A 21 15.46 10.46 -1.70
N SER A 22 16.48 11.17 -2.18
CA SER A 22 17.21 10.76 -3.37
C SER A 22 17.90 9.40 -3.21
N SER A 23 18.11 8.98 -1.97
CA SER A 23 18.71 7.66 -1.67
C SER A 23 17.72 6.52 -1.81
N MET A 24 16.45 6.79 -2.00
CA MET A 24 15.40 5.78 -2.13
C MET A 24 14.84 5.75 -3.55
N HIS A 25 14.54 4.56 -4.02
CA HIS A 25 13.89 4.35 -5.31
C HIS A 25 12.53 3.72 -5.09
N LEU A 26 11.50 4.41 -5.56
CA LEU A 26 10.11 3.96 -5.44
C LEU A 26 9.59 3.60 -6.81
N SER A 27 9.03 2.41 -6.92
CA SER A 27 8.39 1.96 -8.16
C SER A 27 6.95 1.54 -7.87
N PHE A 28 6.09 1.73 -8.86
CA PHE A 28 4.71 1.30 -8.80
C PHE A 28 4.34 0.58 -10.08
N ASP A 29 3.70 -0.56 -9.94
CA ASP A 29 3.25 -1.35 -11.07
C ASP A 29 1.82 -1.83 -10.83
N ALA A 30 0.96 -1.59 -11.80
CA ALA A 30 -0.42 -2.07 -11.76
C ALA A 30 -0.64 -3.01 -12.94
N SER A 31 -1.25 -4.16 -12.68
CA SER A 31 -1.56 -5.10 -13.76
C SER A 31 -2.53 -4.47 -14.76
N THR A 32 -2.51 -4.97 -15.98
CA THR A 32 -3.47 -4.55 -17.01
C THR A 32 -4.83 -5.13 -16.64
N SER A 33 -5.71 -4.30 -16.14
CA SER A 33 -7.02 -4.70 -15.62
C SER A 33 -7.98 -3.55 -15.73
N ASP A 34 -9.26 -3.84 -15.61
CA ASP A 34 -10.29 -2.78 -15.57
C ASP A 34 -10.45 -2.28 -14.14
N TRP A 35 -9.66 -1.28 -13.78
CA TRP A 35 -9.65 -0.74 -12.43
C TRP A 35 -10.92 0.01 -12.07
N SER A 36 -11.75 0.31 -13.06
CA SER A 36 -13.05 0.95 -12.82
C SER A 36 -14.02 0.02 -12.07
N LEU A 37 -13.72 -1.28 -12.03
CA LEU A 37 -14.55 -2.25 -11.30
C LEU A 37 -14.36 -2.18 -9.80
N VAL A 38 -13.29 -1.54 -9.32
CA VAL A 38 -13.02 -1.42 -7.89
C VAL A 38 -13.97 -0.38 -7.29
N SER A 39 -14.70 -0.76 -6.24
CA SER A 39 -15.65 0.14 -5.62
C SER A 39 -14.95 1.32 -4.97
N TYR A 40 -15.70 2.41 -4.77
CA TYR A 40 -15.16 3.61 -4.14
C TYR A 40 -14.60 3.30 -2.74
N ASN A 41 -15.33 2.53 -1.97
CA ASN A 41 -14.91 2.18 -0.61
C ASN A 41 -13.56 1.44 -0.62
N VAL A 42 -13.41 0.47 -1.49
CA VAL A 42 -12.17 -0.30 -1.59
C VAL A 42 -11.03 0.60 -2.07
N ALA A 43 -11.28 1.41 -3.08
CA ALA A 43 -10.26 2.32 -3.60
C ALA A 43 -9.79 3.29 -2.52
N TYR A 44 -10.71 3.85 -1.73
CA TYR A 44 -10.36 4.79 -0.67
C TYR A 44 -9.49 4.12 0.40
N GLU A 45 -9.89 2.92 0.85
CA GLU A 45 -9.14 2.25 1.90
C GLU A 45 -7.76 1.79 1.41
N LEU A 46 -7.65 1.32 0.18
CA LEU A 46 -6.34 0.97 -0.40
C LEU A 46 -5.43 2.19 -0.47
N TYR A 47 -5.98 3.32 -0.88
CA TYR A 47 -5.21 4.56 -0.94
C TYR A 47 -4.67 4.95 0.45
N ARG A 48 -5.52 4.86 1.48
CA ARG A 48 -5.10 5.19 2.84
C ARG A 48 -4.03 4.23 3.36
N ILE A 49 -4.13 2.97 2.98
CA ILE A 49 -3.12 1.97 3.36
C ILE A 49 -1.78 2.31 2.72
N VAL A 50 -1.79 2.70 1.45
CA VAL A 50 -0.56 3.13 0.77
C VAL A 50 0.04 4.33 1.50
N GLN A 51 -0.77 5.32 1.86
CA GLN A 51 -0.29 6.50 2.57
C GLN A 51 0.35 6.12 3.91
N GLU A 52 -0.30 5.30 4.69
CA GLU A 52 0.22 4.91 6.00
C GLU A 52 1.49 4.08 5.87
N SER A 53 1.52 3.16 4.91
CA SER A 53 2.70 2.34 4.67
C SER A 53 3.89 3.20 4.24
N MET A 54 3.66 4.16 3.35
CA MET A 54 4.73 5.04 2.89
C MET A 54 5.23 5.94 4.01
N ASN A 55 4.33 6.46 4.85
CA ASN A 55 4.74 7.26 6.00
C ASN A 55 5.64 6.45 6.93
N ASN A 56 5.28 5.20 7.20
CA ASN A 56 6.08 4.34 8.06
C ASN A 56 7.43 4.03 7.43
N ILE A 57 7.46 3.72 6.15
CA ILE A 57 8.71 3.40 5.45
C ILE A 57 9.64 4.61 5.45
N LEU A 58 9.13 5.78 5.14
CA LEU A 58 9.96 6.98 5.05
C LEU A 58 10.50 7.40 6.41
N LYS A 59 9.79 7.10 7.49
CA LYS A 59 10.22 7.46 8.84
C LYS A 59 11.14 6.42 9.46
N TYR A 60 10.88 5.14 9.24
CA TYR A 60 11.47 4.09 10.07
C TYR A 60 12.29 3.06 9.31
N SER A 61 12.21 3.03 8.00
CA SER A 61 12.93 2.02 7.22
C SER A 61 14.33 2.50 6.86
N SER A 62 15.28 1.57 6.90
CA SER A 62 16.64 1.81 6.41
C SER A 62 16.75 1.46 4.92
N GLY A 63 15.65 1.09 4.28
CA GLY A 63 15.66 0.62 2.91
C GLY A 63 15.95 1.67 1.87
N THR A 64 16.33 1.22 0.70
CA THR A 64 16.61 2.09 -0.46
C THR A 64 15.71 1.77 -1.63
N GLN A 65 15.00 0.64 -1.59
CA GLN A 65 14.13 0.19 -2.66
C GLN A 65 12.74 -0.05 -2.10
N ILE A 66 11.75 0.60 -2.70
CA ILE A 66 10.36 0.43 -2.33
C ILE A 66 9.60 0.07 -3.59
N SER A 67 8.80 -0.98 -3.55
CA SER A 67 7.96 -1.32 -4.67
C SER A 67 6.52 -1.47 -4.20
N ILE A 68 5.61 -0.92 -4.99
CA ILE A 68 4.18 -1.03 -4.76
C ILE A 68 3.60 -1.71 -5.98
N SER A 69 2.83 -2.76 -5.77
CA SER A 69 2.18 -3.42 -6.89
C SER A 69 0.70 -3.62 -6.59
N LEU A 70 -0.09 -3.55 -7.63
CA LEU A 70 -1.53 -3.66 -7.56
C LEU A 70 -1.97 -4.62 -8.65
N LEU A 71 -2.66 -5.67 -8.28
CA LEU A 71 -3.15 -6.61 -9.29
C LEU A 71 -4.56 -7.07 -8.95
N MET A 72 -5.27 -7.46 -9.99
CA MET A 72 -6.61 -7.99 -9.88
C MET A 72 -6.55 -9.48 -10.17
N ASP A 73 -7.09 -10.27 -9.25
CA ASP A 73 -7.04 -11.73 -9.32
C ASP A 73 -8.42 -12.27 -9.02
N GLY A 74 -9.13 -12.71 -10.08
CA GLY A 74 -10.49 -13.18 -9.92
C GLY A 74 -11.39 -12.08 -9.39
N ALA A 75 -12.00 -12.31 -8.24
CA ALA A 75 -12.94 -11.36 -7.62
C ALA A 75 -12.25 -10.43 -6.62
N HIS A 76 -10.91 -10.48 -6.54
CA HIS A 76 -10.16 -9.76 -5.52
C HIS A 76 -9.14 -8.81 -6.15
N VAL A 77 -8.85 -7.74 -5.42
CA VAL A 77 -7.71 -6.88 -5.71
C VAL A 77 -6.65 -7.17 -4.65
N ARG A 78 -5.39 -7.19 -5.08
CA ARG A 78 -4.27 -7.40 -4.17
C ARG A 78 -3.28 -6.25 -4.29
N LEU A 79 -2.95 -5.68 -3.14
CA LEU A 79 -1.96 -4.62 -3.02
C LEU A 79 -0.76 -5.18 -2.27
N GLU A 80 0.44 -5.02 -2.82
CA GLU A 80 1.67 -5.40 -2.15
C GLU A 80 2.57 -4.18 -2.05
N ILE A 81 3.11 -3.96 -0.87
CA ILE A 81 4.07 -2.89 -0.63
C ILE A 81 5.31 -3.53 -0.02
N PHE A 82 6.41 -3.47 -0.73
CA PHE A 82 7.67 -4.04 -0.28
C PHE A 82 8.70 -2.94 -0.09
N SER A 83 9.46 -3.04 1.00
CA SER A 83 10.62 -2.19 1.24
C SER A 83 11.78 -3.06 1.67
N ASN A 84 12.90 -2.98 0.98
CA ASN A 84 14.11 -3.65 1.45
C ASN A 84 14.63 -2.93 2.70
N GLY A 85 15.50 -3.57 3.45
CA GLY A 85 16.04 -2.99 4.67
C GLY A 85 15.19 -3.32 5.88
N VAL A 86 15.61 -2.81 7.01
CA VAL A 86 14.99 -3.14 8.29
C VAL A 86 14.19 -1.96 8.81
N MET A 87 12.99 -2.22 9.28
CA MET A 87 12.16 -1.20 9.91
C MET A 87 12.66 -0.98 11.33
N LYS A 88 12.94 0.26 11.67
CA LYS A 88 13.33 0.60 13.02
C LYS A 88 12.14 0.45 13.94
N ARG A 89 12.40 -0.02 15.15
CA ARG A 89 11.37 -0.15 16.14
C ARG A 89 10.81 1.23 16.49
N SER A 90 9.50 1.30 16.62
CA SER A 90 8.80 2.55 16.90
C SER A 90 7.76 2.31 17.98
N SER A 91 7.57 3.29 18.85
CA SER A 91 6.53 3.22 19.88
C SER A 91 5.14 3.29 19.28
N SER A 92 5.00 3.85 18.10
CA SER A 92 3.72 3.96 17.42
C SER A 92 3.42 2.78 16.51
N LYS A 93 4.30 1.80 16.47
CA LYS A 93 4.17 0.66 15.57
C LYS A 93 2.84 -0.07 15.73
N GLY A 94 2.44 -0.32 16.97
CA GLY A 94 1.18 -1.02 17.22
C GLY A 94 -0.03 -0.23 16.76
N ILE A 95 0.03 1.09 16.88
CA ILE A 95 -1.06 1.97 16.47
C ILE A 95 -1.21 1.94 14.95
N GLY A 96 -0.11 2.07 14.22
CA GLY A 96 -0.15 2.03 12.77
C GLY A 96 -0.69 0.72 12.22
N MET A 97 -0.27 -0.40 12.81
CA MET A 97 -0.76 -1.70 12.40
C MET A 97 -2.24 -1.87 12.68
N ARG A 98 -2.70 -1.39 13.83
CA ARG A 98 -4.12 -1.46 14.16
C ARG A 98 -4.96 -0.68 13.18
N THR A 99 -4.50 0.50 12.78
CA THR A 99 -5.22 1.31 11.81
C THR A 99 -5.32 0.59 10.46
N MET A 100 -4.23 -0.03 10.02
CA MET A 100 -4.27 -0.81 8.78
C MET A 100 -5.22 -1.98 8.88
N GLU A 101 -5.20 -2.70 10.00
CA GLU A 101 -6.11 -3.82 10.22
C GLU A 101 -7.57 -3.37 10.17
N ASP A 102 -7.87 -2.22 10.77
CA ASP A 102 -9.23 -1.69 10.75
C ASP A 102 -9.66 -1.33 9.34
N ARG A 103 -8.76 -0.71 8.55
CA ARG A 103 -9.08 -0.35 7.17
C ARG A 103 -9.33 -1.58 6.31
N VAL A 104 -8.50 -2.60 6.49
CA VAL A 104 -8.65 -3.85 5.74
C VAL A 104 -9.98 -4.52 6.10
N ARG A 105 -10.34 -4.48 7.38
CA ARG A 105 -11.61 -5.04 7.84
C ARG A 105 -12.79 -4.31 7.21
N CYS A 106 -12.68 -3.00 7.02
CA CYS A 106 -13.74 -2.21 6.38
C CYS A 106 -13.97 -2.62 4.92
N MET A 107 -13.00 -3.29 4.31
CA MET A 107 -13.13 -3.78 2.94
C MET A 107 -13.46 -5.28 2.88
N ASN A 108 -13.68 -5.92 4.02
CA ASN A 108 -13.81 -7.37 4.10
C ASN A 108 -12.58 -8.08 3.53
N GLY A 109 -11.43 -7.50 3.77
CA GLY A 109 -10.16 -8.00 3.24
C GLY A 109 -9.31 -8.70 4.28
N THR A 110 -8.12 -9.09 3.85
CA THR A 110 -7.12 -9.71 4.72
C THR A 110 -5.81 -8.95 4.60
N LEU A 111 -5.09 -8.87 5.71
CA LEU A 111 -3.79 -8.21 5.80
C LEU A 111 -2.75 -9.22 6.21
N HIS A 112 -1.62 -9.21 5.51
CA HIS A 112 -0.48 -10.04 5.87
C HIS A 112 0.77 -9.17 5.86
N VAL A 113 1.53 -9.20 6.96
CA VAL A 113 2.77 -8.45 7.06
C VAL A 113 3.89 -9.44 7.37
N ALA A 114 4.90 -9.45 6.52
CA ALA A 114 6.09 -10.28 6.71
C ALA A 114 7.29 -9.35 6.81
N ALA A 115 8.11 -9.56 7.85
CA ALA A 115 9.28 -8.73 8.08
C ALA A 115 10.43 -9.63 8.50
N ASP A 116 11.59 -9.40 7.88
CA ASP A 116 12.83 -10.11 8.24
C ASP A 116 14.01 -9.19 7.99
N GLU A 117 15.21 -9.76 7.99
CA GLU A 117 16.44 -8.99 7.80
C GLU A 117 16.54 -8.35 6.43
N THR A 118 15.83 -8.88 5.43
CA THR A 118 15.91 -8.41 4.04
C THR A 118 14.88 -7.36 3.71
N GLY A 119 13.83 -7.25 4.49
CA GLY A 119 12.81 -6.25 4.21
C GLY A 119 11.48 -6.52 4.86
N VAL A 120 10.52 -5.68 4.50
CA VAL A 120 9.15 -5.75 4.98
C VAL A 120 8.22 -5.80 3.78
N CYS A 121 7.26 -6.72 3.82
CA CYS A 121 6.25 -6.83 2.77
C CYS A 121 4.87 -6.77 3.41
N VAL A 122 4.06 -5.83 2.95
CA VAL A 122 2.66 -5.70 3.37
C VAL A 122 1.79 -6.16 2.20
N THR A 123 0.93 -7.13 2.44
CA THR A 123 0.02 -7.65 1.40
C THR A 123 -1.42 -7.49 1.89
N VAL A 124 -2.23 -6.83 1.08
CA VAL A 124 -3.66 -6.65 1.34
C VAL A 124 -4.44 -7.27 0.20
N THR A 125 -5.41 -8.10 0.54
CA THR A 125 -6.29 -8.72 -0.44
C THR A 125 -7.73 -8.43 -0.03
N ALA A 126 -8.54 -7.95 -0.97
CA ALA A 126 -9.93 -7.61 -0.68
C ALA A 126 -10.79 -7.83 -1.92
N PRO A 127 -12.09 -8.14 -1.72
CA PRO A 127 -13.02 -8.13 -2.86
C PRO A 127 -13.07 -6.72 -3.42
N PHE A 128 -13.12 -6.59 -4.75
CA PHE A 128 -13.09 -5.24 -5.32
C PHE A 128 -14.48 -4.60 -5.43
N LYS A 129 -15.49 -5.30 -5.06
CA LYS A 129 -16.85 -4.75 -5.05
C LYS A 129 -17.30 -4.36 -3.66
#